data_ab7ea61a5149e1dec2107a5e487b06e5
#
_entry.id   ab7ea61a5149e1dec2107a5e487b06e5
#
_cell.length_a   1.000
_cell.length_b   1.000
_cell.length_c   1.000
_cell.angle_alpha   90.00
_cell.angle_beta   90.00
_cell.angle_gamma   90.00
#
_symmetry.space_group_name_H-M   'P 1'
#
loop_
_entity.id
_entity.type
_entity.pdbx_description
1 polymer ?
#
loop_
_entity_poly.entity_id
_entity_poly.type
_entity_poly.pdbx_seq_one_letter_code
_entity_poly.pdbx_strand_id
1 'polypeptide(L)'
;MRLIALILLTFLNVLSYGQHTLSSYEPIIVPKKLKYYYQNVDFSKRGEALKEELAVLTIVKHTRILPYSKRHPFLEKANADPKKTGNLLLMYTGESRSKEFVQKKGNPEGTINTEHIYPQSYIKRLSHSTEEPLGDLHHLQYADRSKNSSRGNLPFGTGKGQAGRVFQRKAWYPSDDYRGDVARMVLYMNLRYNLPCEQVSVGGISLLLKWNAEDPISVLEIQRNNEIEAAQGNRNPFIDNPYLATLIFGEVEGYTVENLWR
;
A
#
# COMPACT_ATOMS: atom_id res chain seq x y z
N MET A 1 40.62 -62.12 -32.38
CA MET A 1 40.79 -60.72 -31.91
C MET A 1 39.55 -59.93 -32.41
N ARG A 2 38.60 -59.67 -31.51
CA ARG A 2 37.43 -58.84 -31.83
C ARG A 2 37.62 -57.47 -31.11
N LEU A 3 37.69 -56.41 -31.89
CA LEU A 3 37.79 -55.05 -31.42
C LEU A 3 36.40 -54.60 -30.97
N ILE A 4 36.25 -54.26 -29.68
CA ILE A 4 35.00 -53.68 -29.16
C ILE A 4 35.20 -52.17 -29.21
N ALA A 5 34.43 -51.50 -30.08
CA ALA A 5 34.38 -50.05 -30.14
C ALA A 5 33.43 -49.55 -29.02
N LEU A 6 33.96 -48.83 -28.06
CA LEU A 6 33.21 -48.14 -27.02
C LEU A 6 32.69 -46.81 -27.55
N ILE A 7 31.39 -46.72 -27.83
CA ILE A 7 30.77 -45.44 -28.19
C ILE A 7 30.42 -44.71 -26.92
N LEU A 8 31.17 -43.63 -26.62
CA LEU A 8 30.81 -42.68 -25.54
C LEU A 8 29.70 -41.74 -26.07
N LEU A 9 28.48 -41.97 -25.64
CA LEU A 9 27.40 -40.99 -25.78
C LEU A 9 27.54 -39.92 -24.72
N THR A 10 28.05 -38.76 -25.08
CA THR A 10 27.97 -37.56 -24.25
C THR A 10 26.58 -36.95 -24.36
N PHE A 11 25.78 -37.09 -23.34
CA PHE A 11 24.54 -36.33 -23.18
C PHE A 11 24.89 -34.85 -22.89
N LEU A 12 24.80 -34.00 -23.90
CA LEU A 12 24.73 -32.57 -23.73
C LEU A 12 23.34 -32.25 -23.17
N ASN A 13 23.24 -32.06 -21.83
CA ASN A 13 22.13 -31.36 -21.22
C ASN A 13 22.22 -29.87 -21.59
N VAL A 14 21.55 -29.49 -22.69
CA VAL A 14 21.26 -28.09 -22.97
C VAL A 14 20.21 -27.66 -21.96
N LEU A 15 20.66 -27.05 -20.87
CA LEU A 15 19.81 -26.27 -19.98
C LEU A 15 19.27 -25.10 -20.81
N SER A 16 18.06 -25.26 -21.32
CA SER A 16 17.28 -24.15 -21.85
C SER A 16 16.96 -23.23 -20.69
N TYR A 17 17.83 -22.29 -20.40
CA TYR A 17 17.46 -21.09 -19.67
C TYR A 17 16.45 -20.36 -20.55
N GLY A 18 15.17 -20.44 -20.18
CA GLY A 18 14.15 -19.62 -20.79
C GLY A 18 14.65 -18.17 -20.75
N GLN A 19 14.85 -17.60 -21.92
CA GLN A 19 15.00 -16.18 -22.08
C GLN A 19 13.68 -15.58 -21.60
N HIS A 20 13.62 -15.21 -20.31
CA HIS A 20 12.68 -14.18 -19.88
C HIS A 20 13.01 -12.99 -20.78
N THR A 21 12.14 -12.73 -21.76
CA THR A 21 12.15 -11.47 -22.49
C THR A 21 12.21 -10.40 -21.41
N LEU A 22 13.32 -9.64 -21.40
CA LEU A 22 13.46 -8.45 -20.56
C LEU A 22 12.25 -7.58 -20.94
N SER A 23 11.22 -7.62 -20.12
CA SER A 23 10.13 -6.65 -20.21
C SER A 23 10.82 -5.30 -20.15
N SER A 24 10.72 -4.53 -21.24
CA SER A 24 11.31 -3.19 -21.28
C SER A 24 10.44 -2.31 -20.37
N TYR A 25 10.82 -2.25 -19.10
CA TYR A 25 10.15 -1.34 -18.17
C TYR A 25 10.13 0.08 -18.71
N GLU A 26 9.00 0.75 -18.59
CA GLU A 26 8.88 2.14 -19.00
C GLU A 26 9.87 3.02 -18.21
N PRO A 27 10.47 4.04 -18.85
CA PRO A 27 11.36 4.97 -18.16
C PRO A 27 10.60 5.77 -17.11
N ILE A 28 11.28 6.07 -15.99
CA ILE A 28 10.73 6.90 -14.92
C ILE A 28 11.18 8.35 -15.11
N ILE A 29 10.25 9.24 -15.43
CA ILE A 29 10.48 10.68 -15.57
C ILE A 29 9.76 11.42 -14.46
N VAL A 30 10.46 11.64 -13.34
CA VAL A 30 9.86 12.31 -12.17
C VAL A 30 9.30 13.68 -12.53
N PRO A 31 8.01 13.97 -12.27
CA PRO A 31 7.39 15.25 -12.55
C PRO A 31 8.11 16.41 -11.86
N LYS A 32 8.15 17.58 -12.50
CA LYS A 32 8.88 18.77 -11.99
C LYS A 32 8.57 19.08 -10.53
N LYS A 33 7.29 18.97 -10.12
CA LYS A 33 6.83 19.25 -8.74
C LYS A 33 7.39 18.27 -7.70
N LEU A 34 7.81 17.07 -8.10
CA LEU A 34 8.34 16.02 -7.22
C LEU A 34 9.86 15.83 -7.37
N LYS A 35 10.51 16.49 -8.32
CA LYS A 35 11.97 16.32 -8.58
C LYS A 35 12.80 16.53 -7.32
N TYR A 36 12.52 17.56 -6.53
CA TYR A 36 13.27 17.84 -5.31
C TYR A 36 13.07 16.74 -4.23
N TYR A 37 11.85 16.19 -4.15
CA TYR A 37 11.56 15.12 -3.20
C TYR A 37 12.33 13.85 -3.54
N TYR A 38 12.34 13.44 -4.82
CA TYR A 38 12.93 12.18 -5.31
C TYR A 38 14.34 12.34 -5.89
N GLN A 39 15.01 13.48 -5.72
CA GLN A 39 16.27 13.81 -6.40
C GLN A 39 17.43 12.83 -6.13
N ASN A 40 17.40 12.10 -5.02
CA ASN A 40 18.45 11.17 -4.61
C ASN A 40 18.09 9.70 -4.87
N VAL A 41 16.98 9.42 -5.57
CA VAL A 41 16.55 8.06 -5.90
C VAL A 41 17.06 7.69 -7.29
N ASP A 42 17.75 6.56 -7.37
CA ASP A 42 18.18 5.99 -8.65
C ASP A 42 17.08 5.08 -9.23
N PHE A 43 16.27 5.66 -10.11
CA PHE A 43 15.18 4.94 -10.79
C PHE A 43 15.66 4.01 -11.92
N SER A 44 16.96 3.81 -12.14
CA SER A 44 17.46 2.72 -12.98
C SER A 44 17.45 1.37 -12.28
N LYS A 45 17.41 1.36 -10.92
CA LYS A 45 17.33 0.17 -10.07
C LYS A 45 15.94 -0.50 -10.14
N ARG A 46 15.90 -1.79 -9.80
CA ARG A 46 14.69 -2.62 -9.76
C ARG A 46 14.73 -3.56 -8.56
N GLY A 47 13.59 -4.17 -8.23
CA GLY A 47 13.49 -5.15 -7.16
C GLY A 47 13.92 -4.59 -5.82
N GLU A 48 14.64 -5.39 -5.04
CA GLU A 48 15.06 -5.00 -3.68
C GLU A 48 15.97 -3.75 -3.69
N ALA A 49 16.80 -3.56 -4.72
CA ALA A 49 17.66 -2.37 -4.80
C ALA A 49 16.86 -1.06 -4.94
N LEU A 50 15.76 -1.04 -5.70
CA LEU A 50 14.86 0.12 -5.76
C LEU A 50 14.05 0.27 -4.48
N LYS A 51 13.64 -0.85 -3.88
CA LYS A 51 12.93 -0.87 -2.59
C LYS A 51 13.77 -0.20 -1.50
N GLU A 52 15.06 -0.53 -1.40
CA GLU A 52 15.99 0.08 -0.44
C GLU A 52 16.11 1.60 -0.65
N GLU A 53 16.26 2.07 -1.90
CA GLU A 53 16.30 3.51 -2.23
C GLU A 53 15.05 4.25 -1.73
N LEU A 54 13.87 3.71 -2.02
CA LEU A 54 12.60 4.31 -1.62
C LEU A 54 12.34 4.17 -0.11
N ALA A 55 12.77 3.07 0.53
CA ALA A 55 12.70 2.92 1.98
C ALA A 55 13.56 3.99 2.67
N VAL A 56 14.81 4.15 2.25
CA VAL A 56 15.71 5.20 2.78
C VAL A 56 15.09 6.59 2.57
N LEU A 57 14.54 6.86 1.38
CA LEU A 57 13.85 8.13 1.12
C LEU A 57 12.74 8.38 2.13
N THR A 58 11.84 7.39 2.34
CA THR A 58 10.71 7.56 3.27
C THR A 58 11.18 7.75 4.71
N ILE A 59 12.32 7.13 5.11
CA ILE A 59 12.94 7.31 6.42
C ILE A 59 13.49 8.74 6.59
N VAL A 60 14.32 9.18 5.65
CA VAL A 60 14.99 10.49 5.72
C VAL A 60 13.99 11.65 5.65
N LYS A 61 12.93 11.49 4.87
CA LYS A 61 11.88 12.51 4.73
C LYS A 61 10.88 12.53 5.87
N HIS A 62 10.76 11.47 6.67
CA HIS A 62 9.88 11.44 7.85
C HIS A 62 10.50 12.26 9.00
N THR A 63 10.44 13.58 8.86
CA THR A 63 11.11 14.52 9.78
C THR A 63 10.34 14.83 11.07
N ARG A 64 9.06 14.44 11.13
CA ARG A 64 8.19 14.64 12.30
C ARG A 64 7.45 13.35 12.65
N ILE A 65 7.95 12.63 13.62
CA ILE A 65 7.27 11.45 14.18
C ILE A 65 6.09 11.91 15.02
N LEU A 66 4.89 11.53 14.61
CA LEU A 66 3.64 11.88 15.28
C LEU A 66 3.20 10.73 16.18
N PRO A 67 3.06 10.95 17.50
CA PRO A 67 2.40 9.97 18.36
C PRO A 67 0.96 9.71 17.88
N TYR A 68 0.51 8.46 17.91
CA TYR A 68 -0.85 8.10 17.50
C TYR A 68 -1.94 8.97 18.17
N SER A 69 -1.74 9.38 19.42
CA SER A 69 -2.65 10.26 20.16
C SER A 69 -2.84 11.66 19.54
N LYS A 70 -1.89 12.11 18.70
CA LYS A 70 -1.91 13.44 18.08
C LYS A 70 -2.41 13.45 16.63
N ARG A 71 -2.90 12.33 16.11
CA ARG A 71 -3.28 12.14 14.69
C ARG A 71 -4.43 13.02 14.19
N HIS A 72 -5.42 13.34 15.06
CA HIS A 72 -6.70 13.89 14.61
C HIS A 72 -6.61 15.18 13.79
N PRO A 73 -5.86 16.22 14.20
CA PRO A 73 -5.78 17.47 13.44
C PRO A 73 -5.23 17.29 12.01
N PHE A 74 -4.36 16.29 11.81
CA PHE A 74 -3.74 15.98 10.52
C PHE A 74 -4.63 15.03 9.70
N LEU A 75 -5.20 14.03 10.37
CA LEU A 75 -6.05 13.04 9.72
C LEU A 75 -7.38 13.68 9.25
N GLU A 76 -7.92 14.66 9.98
CA GLU A 76 -9.08 15.45 9.54
C GLU A 76 -8.81 16.18 8.23
N LYS A 77 -7.63 16.81 8.06
CA LYS A 77 -7.25 17.47 6.81
C LYS A 77 -7.07 16.46 5.69
N ALA A 78 -6.36 15.37 5.96
CA ALA A 78 -6.10 14.34 4.98
C ALA A 78 -7.40 13.68 4.46
N ASN A 79 -8.40 13.47 5.33
CA ASN A 79 -9.68 12.85 4.96
C ASN A 79 -10.81 13.85 4.70
N ALA A 80 -10.53 15.15 4.64
CA ALA A 80 -11.57 16.17 4.40
C ALA A 80 -12.31 15.89 3.07
N ASP A 81 -13.63 16.02 3.12
CA ASP A 81 -14.44 15.96 1.90
C ASP A 81 -14.28 17.28 1.12
N PRO A 82 -13.68 17.26 -0.10
CA PRO A 82 -13.48 18.48 -0.88
C PRO A 82 -14.81 19.11 -1.37
N LYS A 83 -15.91 18.34 -1.34
CA LYS A 83 -17.23 18.80 -1.78
C LYS A 83 -18.10 19.30 -0.63
N LYS A 84 -17.74 19.01 0.63
CA LYS A 84 -18.57 19.37 1.78
C LYS A 84 -17.73 19.74 2.99
N THR A 85 -17.56 21.05 3.20
CA THR A 85 -16.81 21.60 4.33
C THR A 85 -17.32 21.06 5.67
N GLY A 86 -16.39 20.67 6.53
CA GLY A 86 -16.70 20.09 7.84
C GLY A 86 -17.02 18.59 7.83
N ASN A 87 -17.07 17.98 6.64
CA ASN A 87 -17.23 16.53 6.50
C ASN A 87 -15.91 15.83 6.21
N LEU A 88 -15.91 14.54 6.47
CA LEU A 88 -14.80 13.61 6.21
C LEU A 88 -15.31 12.49 5.30
N LEU A 89 -14.45 12.03 4.39
CA LEU A 89 -14.71 10.84 3.59
C LEU A 89 -14.27 9.60 4.37
N LEU A 90 -15.17 8.64 4.50
CA LEU A 90 -14.96 7.44 5.31
C LEU A 90 -14.49 6.27 4.45
N MET A 91 -13.41 5.65 4.89
CA MET A 91 -12.88 4.41 4.33
C MET A 91 -13.95 3.32 4.26
N TYR A 92 -13.88 2.47 3.25
CA TYR A 92 -14.77 1.35 2.98
C TYR A 92 -16.16 1.71 2.43
N THR A 93 -16.68 2.90 2.71
CA THR A 93 -18.02 3.29 2.30
C THR A 93 -18.08 4.47 1.35
N GLY A 94 -17.04 5.33 1.33
CA GLY A 94 -17.07 6.61 0.61
C GLY A 94 -18.05 7.62 1.19
N GLU A 95 -18.65 7.32 2.33
CA GLU A 95 -19.63 8.21 2.97
C GLU A 95 -19.00 9.51 3.42
N SER A 96 -19.65 10.62 3.11
CA SER A 96 -19.33 11.96 3.60
C SER A 96 -20.08 12.23 4.90
N ARG A 97 -19.36 12.28 6.03
CA ARG A 97 -19.94 12.44 7.36
C ARG A 97 -19.28 13.59 8.13
N SER A 98 -20.09 14.34 8.91
CA SER A 98 -19.58 15.45 9.73
C SER A 98 -18.47 14.98 10.69
N LYS A 99 -17.37 15.75 10.74
CA LYS A 99 -16.23 15.50 11.65
C LYS A 99 -16.64 15.53 13.14
N GLU A 100 -17.78 16.11 13.48
CA GLU A 100 -18.30 16.11 14.84
C GLU A 100 -18.62 14.70 15.38
N PHE A 101 -18.75 13.71 14.48
CA PHE A 101 -18.89 12.32 14.85
C PHE A 101 -17.56 11.59 15.16
N VAL A 102 -16.42 12.25 15.00
CA VAL A 102 -15.12 11.66 15.32
C VAL A 102 -15.05 11.38 16.81
N GLN A 103 -14.89 10.10 17.17
CA GLN A 103 -14.78 9.60 18.54
C GLN A 103 -15.87 10.19 19.50
N LYS A 104 -17.09 10.31 19.00
CA LYS A 104 -18.19 10.86 19.78
C LYS A 104 -18.37 10.10 21.10
N LYS A 105 -18.45 10.83 22.22
CA LYS A 105 -18.65 10.25 23.56
C LYS A 105 -19.92 9.39 23.58
N GLY A 106 -19.83 8.21 24.21
CA GLY A 106 -20.94 7.25 24.26
C GLY A 106 -21.10 6.39 22.99
N ASN A 107 -20.27 6.61 21.97
CA ASN A 107 -20.30 5.88 20.71
C ASN A 107 -21.70 5.78 20.06
N PRO A 108 -22.45 6.88 19.86
CA PRO A 108 -23.74 6.83 19.21
C PRO A 108 -23.62 6.27 17.80
N GLU A 109 -24.73 5.93 17.19
CA GLU A 109 -24.79 5.58 15.77
C GLU A 109 -24.14 6.67 14.93
N GLY A 110 -23.41 6.29 13.89
CA GLY A 110 -22.67 7.21 13.06
C GLY A 110 -21.30 7.64 13.60
N THR A 111 -20.86 7.14 14.77
CA THR A 111 -19.52 7.44 15.28
C THR A 111 -18.43 7.05 14.29
N ILE A 112 -17.48 7.96 14.08
CA ILE A 112 -16.28 7.76 13.27
C ILE A 112 -15.12 7.38 14.18
N ASN A 113 -14.39 6.32 13.87
CA ASN A 113 -13.10 6.03 14.50
C ASN A 113 -11.94 5.94 13.49
N THR A 114 -10.74 5.94 14.07
CA THR A 114 -9.53 5.72 13.28
C THR A 114 -9.40 4.22 12.99
N GLU A 115 -9.30 3.89 11.72
CA GLU A 115 -8.94 2.58 11.20
C GLU A 115 -7.42 2.51 11.01
N HIS A 116 -6.81 1.41 11.46
CA HIS A 116 -5.46 1.03 11.12
C HIS A 116 -5.51 -0.02 10.00
N ILE A 117 -5.17 0.36 8.79
CA ILE A 117 -5.16 -0.56 7.64
C ILE A 117 -4.21 -1.74 7.93
N TYR A 118 -3.02 -1.47 8.44
CA TYR A 118 -2.18 -2.50 9.06
C TYR A 118 -2.52 -2.56 10.56
N PRO A 119 -3.14 -3.65 11.07
CA PRO A 119 -3.68 -3.69 12.43
C PRO A 119 -2.66 -3.43 13.52
N GLN A 120 -3.05 -2.65 14.54
CA GLN A 120 -2.19 -2.33 15.69
C GLN A 120 -1.61 -3.58 16.37
N SER A 121 -2.41 -4.64 16.50
CA SER A 121 -1.97 -5.89 17.15
C SER A 121 -0.81 -6.55 16.41
N TYR A 122 -0.79 -6.45 15.07
CA TYR A 122 0.30 -6.99 14.26
C TYR A 122 1.53 -6.11 14.33
N ILE A 123 1.37 -4.77 14.28
CA ILE A 123 2.48 -3.83 14.48
C ILE A 123 3.15 -4.07 15.83
N LYS A 124 2.38 -4.16 16.92
CA LYS A 124 2.90 -4.40 18.27
C LYS A 124 3.64 -5.74 18.44
N ARG A 125 3.29 -6.74 17.62
CA ARG A 125 3.92 -8.06 17.65
C ARG A 125 5.17 -8.14 16.77
N LEU A 126 5.18 -7.42 15.64
CA LEU A 126 6.18 -7.58 14.57
C LEU A 126 7.25 -6.50 14.56
N SER A 127 6.97 -5.33 15.13
CA SER A 127 7.90 -4.19 15.13
C SER A 127 8.69 -4.10 16.44
N HIS A 128 9.99 -3.84 16.34
CA HIS A 128 10.86 -3.58 17.51
C HIS A 128 10.54 -2.22 18.16
N SER A 129 10.11 -1.24 17.38
CA SER A 129 9.60 0.06 17.85
C SER A 129 8.17 0.23 17.33
N THR A 130 7.23 0.55 18.22
CA THR A 130 5.81 0.58 17.86
C THR A 130 5.25 1.99 17.73
N GLU A 131 5.88 2.99 18.32
CA GLU A 131 5.35 4.36 18.34
C GLU A 131 5.25 4.96 16.93
N GLU A 132 6.34 4.89 16.18
CA GLU A 132 6.42 5.44 14.85
C GLU A 132 5.46 4.77 13.86
N PRO A 133 5.48 3.42 13.67
CA PRO A 133 4.55 2.79 12.75
C PRO A 133 3.08 2.88 13.20
N LEU A 134 2.78 2.96 14.50
CA LEU A 134 1.40 3.15 14.99
C LEU A 134 0.87 4.55 14.70
N GLY A 135 1.75 5.56 14.68
CA GLY A 135 1.38 6.95 14.45
C GLY A 135 1.45 7.40 12.99
N ASP A 136 2.03 6.59 12.10
CA ASP A 136 2.22 6.96 10.71
C ASP A 136 0.87 7.14 9.98
N LEU A 137 0.61 8.36 9.51
CA LEU A 137 -0.67 8.73 8.91
C LEU A 137 -0.93 8.02 7.57
N HIS A 138 0.10 7.47 6.91
CA HIS A 138 -0.04 6.80 5.61
C HIS A 138 -0.89 5.53 5.67
N HIS A 139 -1.05 4.90 6.84
CA HIS A 139 -1.93 3.73 6.99
C HIS A 139 -3.11 3.97 7.95
N LEU A 140 -3.31 5.22 8.40
CA LEU A 140 -4.44 5.62 9.22
C LEU A 140 -5.55 6.22 8.35
N GLN A 141 -6.80 5.83 8.62
CA GLN A 141 -7.98 6.31 7.92
C GLN A 141 -9.12 6.59 8.91
N TYR A 142 -10.07 7.43 8.53
CA TYR A 142 -11.35 7.46 9.22
C TYR A 142 -12.31 6.44 8.60
N ALA A 143 -13.01 5.72 9.45
CA ALA A 143 -14.02 4.75 9.04
C ALA A 143 -15.24 4.82 9.95
N ASP A 144 -16.39 4.37 9.45
CA ASP A 144 -17.55 4.09 10.30
C ASP A 144 -17.18 3.08 11.37
N ARG A 145 -17.54 3.36 12.63
CA ARG A 145 -17.20 2.53 13.78
C ARG A 145 -17.66 1.09 13.63
N SER A 146 -18.86 0.87 13.09
CA SER A 146 -19.40 -0.49 12.95
C SER A 146 -18.67 -1.28 11.86
N LYS A 147 -18.31 -0.61 10.76
CA LYS A 147 -17.50 -1.21 9.69
C LYS A 147 -16.10 -1.56 10.18
N ASN A 148 -15.43 -0.61 10.87
CA ASN A 148 -14.12 -0.82 11.48
C ASN A 148 -14.16 -2.00 12.48
N SER A 149 -15.15 -2.02 13.39
CA SER A 149 -15.34 -3.11 14.35
C SER A 149 -15.63 -4.45 13.66
N SER A 150 -16.40 -4.42 12.57
CA SER A 150 -16.68 -5.62 11.77
C SER A 150 -15.44 -6.17 11.06
N ARG A 151 -14.55 -5.29 10.57
CA ARG A 151 -13.26 -5.69 10.01
C ARG A 151 -12.36 -6.24 11.11
N GLY A 152 -12.21 -5.54 12.24
CA GLY A 152 -11.30 -5.94 13.32
C GLY A 152 -9.86 -6.12 12.81
N ASN A 153 -9.28 -7.30 13.05
CA ASN A 153 -7.94 -7.66 12.56
C ASN A 153 -7.97 -8.66 11.38
N LEU A 154 -9.14 -8.83 10.74
CA LEU A 154 -9.24 -9.73 9.59
C LEU A 154 -8.28 -9.31 8.49
N PRO A 155 -7.55 -10.26 7.87
CA PRO A 155 -6.76 -9.98 6.69
C PRO A 155 -7.66 -9.57 5.53
N PHE A 156 -7.12 -8.79 4.62
CA PHE A 156 -7.81 -8.44 3.39
C PHE A 156 -7.87 -9.63 2.43
N GLY A 157 -8.99 -9.77 1.72
CA GLY A 157 -9.22 -10.86 0.77
C GLY A 157 -10.13 -10.44 -0.36
N THR A 158 -10.12 -11.20 -1.45
CA THR A 158 -10.90 -10.92 -2.66
C THR A 158 -12.40 -10.94 -2.39
N GLY A 159 -13.12 -10.02 -3.04
CA GLY A 159 -14.56 -9.88 -3.01
C GLY A 159 -15.05 -9.08 -4.20
N LYS A 160 -16.27 -8.56 -4.13
CA LYS A 160 -16.86 -7.70 -5.16
C LYS A 160 -17.89 -6.77 -4.54
N GLY A 161 -17.96 -5.54 -5.06
CA GLY A 161 -18.94 -4.54 -4.67
C GLY A 161 -18.61 -3.89 -3.32
N GLN A 162 -19.52 -3.97 -2.37
CA GLN A 162 -19.42 -3.28 -1.08
C GLN A 162 -18.46 -3.95 -0.10
N ALA A 163 -17.90 -3.14 0.82
CA ALA A 163 -17.03 -3.63 1.87
C ALA A 163 -17.76 -4.58 2.84
N GLY A 164 -17.09 -5.70 3.15
CA GLY A 164 -17.68 -6.71 4.03
C GLY A 164 -16.77 -7.91 4.28
N ARG A 165 -17.25 -8.81 5.15
CA ARG A 165 -16.58 -10.07 5.43
C ARG A 165 -16.76 -11.06 4.28
N VAL A 166 -15.67 -11.68 3.87
CA VAL A 166 -15.58 -12.70 2.81
C VAL A 166 -14.94 -13.99 3.33
N PHE A 167 -14.87 -15.03 2.50
CA PHE A 167 -14.29 -16.34 2.85
C PHE A 167 -14.83 -16.89 4.18
N GLN A 168 -16.15 -17.10 4.26
CA GLN A 168 -16.82 -17.58 5.49
C GLN A 168 -16.50 -16.69 6.71
N ARG A 169 -16.39 -15.38 6.49
CA ARG A 169 -16.10 -14.35 7.49
C ARG A 169 -14.64 -14.35 8.02
N LYS A 170 -13.70 -15.03 7.35
CA LYS A 170 -12.28 -15.10 7.75
C LYS A 170 -11.42 -14.00 7.14
N ALA A 171 -11.94 -13.21 6.17
CA ALA A 171 -11.24 -12.10 5.57
C ALA A 171 -12.19 -10.90 5.37
N TRP A 172 -11.64 -9.74 5.06
CA TRP A 172 -12.34 -8.50 4.80
C TRP A 172 -12.10 -8.01 3.38
N TYR A 173 -13.16 -7.73 2.64
CA TYR A 173 -13.09 -7.05 1.35
C TYR A 173 -13.33 -5.55 1.57
N PRO A 174 -12.42 -4.65 1.11
CA PRO A 174 -12.52 -3.21 1.42
C PRO A 174 -13.52 -2.45 0.55
N SER A 175 -14.13 -3.05 -0.43
CA SER A 175 -14.93 -2.60 -1.58
C SER A 175 -14.12 -2.42 -2.86
N ASP A 176 -14.85 -2.30 -3.98
CA ASP A 176 -14.21 -2.08 -5.30
C ASP A 176 -13.47 -0.74 -5.35
N ASP A 177 -13.97 0.29 -4.66
CA ASP A 177 -13.46 1.66 -4.67
C ASP A 177 -12.29 1.92 -3.68
N TYR A 178 -11.95 0.94 -2.82
CA TYR A 178 -10.93 1.11 -1.78
C TYR A 178 -9.86 0.01 -1.77
N ARG A 179 -9.93 -0.94 -2.69
CA ARG A 179 -8.95 -2.04 -2.74
C ARG A 179 -7.54 -1.55 -3.11
N GLY A 180 -7.45 -0.58 -4.03
CA GLY A 180 -6.19 0.04 -4.41
C GLY A 180 -5.59 0.89 -3.28
N ASP A 181 -6.44 1.69 -2.60
CA ASP A 181 -6.04 2.46 -1.41
C ASP A 181 -5.42 1.53 -0.35
N VAL A 182 -6.11 0.42 -0.02
CA VAL A 182 -5.60 -0.59 0.92
C VAL A 182 -4.27 -1.16 0.44
N ALA A 183 -4.17 -1.53 -0.83
CA ALA A 183 -2.96 -2.10 -1.40
C ALA A 183 -1.77 -1.16 -1.23
N ARG A 184 -1.92 0.10 -1.65
CA ARG A 184 -0.85 1.11 -1.56
C ARG A 184 -0.46 1.46 -0.13
N MET A 185 -1.40 1.40 0.82
CA MET A 185 -1.10 1.58 2.25
C MET A 185 -0.34 0.39 2.83
N VAL A 186 -0.73 -0.85 2.50
CA VAL A 186 -0.04 -2.06 3.00
C VAL A 186 1.35 -2.17 2.38
N LEU A 187 1.49 -1.92 1.07
CA LEU A 187 2.79 -1.89 0.39
C LEU A 187 3.72 -0.82 0.98
N TYR A 188 3.18 0.35 1.34
CA TYR A 188 3.95 1.37 2.05
C TYR A 188 4.44 0.88 3.42
N MET A 189 3.61 0.20 4.22
CA MET A 189 4.02 -0.35 5.50
C MET A 189 5.10 -1.44 5.35
N ASN A 190 5.05 -2.21 4.26
CA ASN A 190 6.14 -3.13 3.91
C ASN A 190 7.41 -2.38 3.50
N LEU A 191 7.30 -1.37 2.63
CA LEU A 191 8.43 -0.57 2.18
C LEU A 191 9.14 0.13 3.36
N ARG A 192 8.35 0.85 4.19
CA ARG A 192 8.88 1.74 5.23
C ARG A 192 9.33 1.01 6.50
N TYR A 193 8.60 -0.02 6.90
CA TYR A 193 8.78 -0.72 8.17
C TYR A 193 9.08 -2.21 8.03
N ASN A 194 9.24 -2.69 6.80
CA ASN A 194 9.44 -4.10 6.48
C ASN A 194 8.38 -5.04 7.11
N LEU A 195 7.14 -4.54 7.27
CA LEU A 195 6.04 -5.33 7.80
C LEU A 195 5.52 -6.31 6.73
N PRO A 196 5.37 -7.61 7.03
CA PRO A 196 5.00 -8.60 6.02
C PRO A 196 3.57 -8.41 5.51
N CYS A 197 3.40 -8.38 4.19
CA CYS A 197 2.09 -8.27 3.54
C CYS A 197 1.17 -9.46 3.83
N GLU A 198 1.73 -10.64 4.01
CA GLU A 198 1.03 -11.91 4.27
C GLU A 198 0.25 -11.92 5.58
N GLN A 199 0.65 -11.07 6.55
CA GLN A 199 -0.08 -10.93 7.83
C GLN A 199 -1.44 -10.25 7.65
N VAL A 200 -1.59 -9.45 6.61
CA VAL A 200 -2.77 -8.58 6.41
C VAL A 200 -3.47 -8.81 5.07
N SER A 201 -2.95 -9.67 4.21
CA SER A 201 -3.51 -10.02 2.91
C SER A 201 -3.51 -11.54 2.71
N VAL A 202 -4.67 -12.13 2.43
CA VAL A 202 -4.82 -13.58 2.16
C VAL A 202 -4.01 -14.01 0.93
N GLY A 203 -3.90 -13.13 -0.06
CA GLY A 203 -3.12 -13.37 -1.28
C GLY A 203 -1.71 -12.76 -1.24
N GLY A 204 -1.25 -12.28 -0.07
CA GLY A 204 0.06 -11.66 0.07
C GLY A 204 0.27 -10.47 -0.87
N ILE A 205 1.49 -10.29 -1.34
CA ILE A 205 1.87 -9.22 -2.27
C ILE A 205 1.12 -9.31 -3.60
N SER A 206 0.89 -10.51 -4.15
CA SER A 206 0.22 -10.68 -5.44
C SER A 206 -1.20 -10.09 -5.45
N LEU A 207 -1.97 -10.26 -4.37
CA LEU A 207 -3.29 -9.63 -4.26
C LEU A 207 -3.20 -8.11 -4.20
N LEU A 208 -2.22 -7.57 -3.50
CA LEU A 208 -2.02 -6.13 -3.37
C LEU A 208 -1.59 -5.50 -4.71
N LEU A 209 -0.72 -6.15 -5.46
CA LEU A 209 -0.32 -5.70 -6.80
C LEU A 209 -1.50 -5.73 -7.79
N LYS A 210 -2.31 -6.80 -7.74
CA LYS A 210 -3.54 -6.88 -8.50
C LYS A 210 -4.48 -5.71 -8.18
N TRP A 211 -4.73 -5.43 -6.92
CA TRP A 211 -5.59 -4.33 -6.49
C TRP A 211 -5.03 -2.95 -6.84
N ASN A 212 -3.72 -2.78 -6.75
CA ASN A 212 -3.03 -1.56 -7.19
C ASN A 212 -3.23 -1.28 -8.69
N ALA A 213 -3.39 -2.34 -9.51
CA ALA A 213 -3.68 -2.21 -10.94
C ALA A 213 -5.18 -1.99 -11.23
N GLU A 214 -6.06 -2.66 -10.48
CA GLU A 214 -7.51 -2.65 -10.72
C GLU A 214 -8.22 -1.39 -10.21
N ASP A 215 -7.61 -0.70 -9.24
CA ASP A 215 -8.19 0.49 -8.61
C ASP A 215 -7.19 1.65 -8.68
N PRO A 216 -7.30 2.50 -9.71
CA PRO A 216 -6.42 3.63 -9.94
C PRO A 216 -6.44 4.64 -8.79
N ILE A 217 -5.40 5.47 -8.72
CA ILE A 217 -5.26 6.50 -7.68
C ILE A 217 -6.43 7.48 -7.69
N SER A 218 -7.07 7.63 -6.55
CA SER A 218 -8.17 8.57 -6.33
C SER A 218 -7.68 9.98 -6.00
N VAL A 219 -8.56 10.97 -6.23
CA VAL A 219 -8.31 12.37 -5.81
C VAL A 219 -8.09 12.46 -4.29
N LEU A 220 -8.78 11.63 -3.52
CA LEU A 220 -8.61 11.57 -2.06
C LEU A 220 -7.22 11.09 -1.67
N GLU A 221 -6.68 10.06 -2.33
CA GLU A 221 -5.32 9.59 -2.06
C GLU A 221 -4.27 10.67 -2.37
N ILE A 222 -4.42 11.41 -3.47
CA ILE A 222 -3.53 12.54 -3.81
C ILE A 222 -3.60 13.62 -2.72
N GLN A 223 -4.80 14.00 -2.30
CA GLN A 223 -5.02 14.95 -1.19
C GLN A 223 -4.33 14.45 0.08
N ARG A 224 -4.59 13.20 0.46
CA ARG A 224 -3.99 12.58 1.64
C ARG A 224 -2.47 12.60 1.59
N ASN A 225 -1.87 12.21 0.46
CA ASN A 225 -0.41 12.17 0.31
C ASN A 225 0.22 13.56 0.51
N ASN A 226 -0.43 14.62 0.00
CA ASN A 226 0.03 16.00 0.17
C ASN A 226 -0.13 16.49 1.62
N GLU A 227 -1.28 16.25 2.27
CA GLU A 227 -1.54 16.65 3.65
C GLU A 227 -0.64 15.89 4.64
N ILE A 228 -0.35 14.63 4.37
CA ILE A 228 0.54 13.81 5.19
C ILE A 228 1.99 14.27 5.03
N GLU A 229 2.45 14.58 3.81
CA GLU A 229 3.76 15.21 3.61
C GLU A 229 3.88 16.51 4.43
N ALA A 230 2.88 17.39 4.38
CA ALA A 230 2.87 18.61 5.18
C ALA A 230 2.89 18.34 6.69
N ALA A 231 2.29 17.24 7.14
CA ALA A 231 2.22 16.86 8.55
C ALA A 231 3.51 16.20 9.07
N GLN A 232 4.03 15.21 8.37
CA GLN A 232 5.14 14.36 8.84
C GLN A 232 6.38 14.37 7.94
N GLY A 233 6.31 14.93 6.74
CA GLY A 233 7.44 15.20 5.84
C GLY A 233 7.65 14.16 4.74
N ASN A 234 7.16 12.94 4.91
CA ASN A 234 7.30 11.89 3.90
C ASN A 234 6.01 11.66 3.11
N ARG A 235 6.16 10.99 1.96
CA ARG A 235 5.09 10.62 1.03
C ARG A 235 5.02 9.10 0.88
N ASN A 236 3.85 8.60 0.51
CA ASN A 236 3.72 7.24 0.01
C ASN A 236 4.05 7.23 -1.50
N PRO A 237 5.18 6.63 -1.93
CA PRO A 237 5.60 6.65 -3.32
C PRO A 237 4.64 5.88 -4.25
N PHE A 238 3.91 4.91 -3.73
CA PHE A 238 2.92 4.15 -4.49
C PHE A 238 1.65 4.95 -4.82
N ILE A 239 1.40 6.06 -4.12
CA ILE A 239 0.39 7.06 -4.49
C ILE A 239 0.94 8.04 -5.53
N ASP A 240 2.20 8.41 -5.44
CA ASP A 240 2.83 9.31 -6.41
C ASP A 240 2.98 8.65 -7.79
N ASN A 241 3.31 7.37 -7.80
CA ASN A 241 3.33 6.54 -9.01
C ASN A 241 3.11 5.05 -8.65
N PRO A 242 1.92 4.48 -8.88
CA PRO A 242 1.62 3.09 -8.54
C PRO A 242 2.49 2.08 -9.30
N TYR A 243 3.06 2.47 -10.44
CA TYR A 243 3.99 1.64 -11.22
C TYR A 243 5.28 1.30 -10.45
N LEU A 244 5.66 2.10 -9.45
CA LEU A 244 6.82 1.80 -8.59
C LEU A 244 6.64 0.48 -7.83
N ALA A 245 5.41 0.07 -7.52
CA ALA A 245 5.15 -1.23 -6.92
C ALA A 245 5.50 -2.38 -7.88
N THR A 246 5.19 -2.24 -9.16
CA THR A 246 5.59 -3.19 -10.20
C THR A 246 7.12 -3.28 -10.32
N LEU A 247 7.81 -2.15 -10.31
CA LEU A 247 9.28 -2.10 -10.41
C LEU A 247 9.99 -2.76 -9.22
N ILE A 248 9.35 -2.79 -8.06
CA ILE A 248 9.90 -3.37 -6.82
C ILE A 248 9.52 -4.84 -6.68
N PHE A 249 8.23 -5.17 -6.83
CA PHE A 249 7.68 -6.47 -6.45
C PHE A 249 7.39 -7.38 -7.65
N GLY A 250 7.54 -6.86 -8.88
CA GLY A 250 7.24 -7.57 -10.11
C GLY A 250 5.83 -7.33 -10.64
N GLU A 251 5.56 -7.93 -11.77
CA GLU A 251 4.26 -7.87 -12.45
C GLU A 251 3.33 -9.00 -11.99
N VAL A 252 2.03 -8.77 -12.09
CA VAL A 252 1.02 -9.82 -11.95
C VAL A 252 0.42 -10.06 -13.33
N GLU A 253 0.45 -11.30 -13.78
CA GLU A 253 -0.06 -11.68 -15.11
C GLU A 253 -1.50 -11.20 -15.32
N GLY A 254 -1.72 -10.54 -16.46
CA GLY A 254 -3.03 -9.98 -16.83
C GLY A 254 -3.39 -8.64 -16.15
N TYR A 255 -2.49 -8.06 -15.36
CA TYR A 255 -2.71 -6.79 -14.66
C TYR A 255 -1.61 -5.79 -14.98
N THR A 256 -1.98 -4.68 -15.60
CA THR A 256 -1.06 -3.59 -15.96
C THR A 256 -1.32 -2.37 -15.11
N VAL A 257 -0.27 -1.82 -14.54
CA VAL A 257 -0.30 -0.58 -13.76
C VAL A 257 0.20 0.57 -14.63
N GLU A 258 -0.56 1.67 -14.68
CA GLU A 258 -0.14 2.85 -15.42
C GLU A 258 1.08 3.52 -14.77
N ASN A 259 2.11 3.82 -15.60
CA ASN A 259 3.21 4.67 -15.18
C ASN A 259 2.81 6.14 -15.29
N LEU A 260 2.63 6.82 -14.16
CA LEU A 260 2.25 8.24 -14.12
C LEU A 260 3.44 9.19 -14.36
N TRP A 261 4.67 8.68 -14.46
CA TRP A 261 5.91 9.43 -14.60
C TRP A 261 6.62 9.10 -15.93
N ARG A 262 5.92 9.30 -17.02
CA ARG A 262 6.39 9.11 -18.41
C ARG A 262 6.40 10.43 -19.20
#